data_2f2c6c339ae20a96f2daae6f4bfb01e9
#
_entry.id   2f2c6c339ae20a96f2daae6f4bfb01e9
#
_cell.length_a   1.000
_cell.length_b   1.000
_cell.length_c   1.000
_cell.angle_alpha   90.00
_cell.angle_beta   90.00
_cell.angle_gamma   90.00
#
_symmetry.space_group_name_H-M   'P 1'
#
loop_
_entity.id
_entity.type
_entity.pdbx_description
1 polymer ?
#
loop_
_entity_poly.entity_id
_entity_poly.type
_entity_poly.pdbx_seq_one_letter_code
_entity_poly.pdbx_strand_id
1 'polypeptide(L)'
;ALAIVHAHPVHAIALSLLEEEIIPVDSEGAYLLHKVPVLDVEHTIGSKELEEKLPQMLKEYKIVMVRGHGSFAVGQMIEEAYQWTSSLENISRIICITRSLKGKVKDKRSSKYKEW
;
A
#
# COMPACT_ATOMS: atom_id res chain seq x y z
N ALA A 1 -13.13 -11.13 5.30
CA ALA A 1 -12.73 -11.17 3.88
C ALA A 1 -12.76 -12.62 3.39
N LEU A 2 -13.12 -12.81 2.13
CA LEU A 2 -13.19 -14.15 1.52
C LEU A 2 -11.99 -14.42 0.61
N ALA A 3 -11.22 -13.40 0.28
CA ALA A 3 -10.05 -13.54 -0.59
C ALA A 3 -8.90 -12.70 -0.07
N ILE A 4 -7.69 -13.24 -0.21
CA ILE A 4 -6.45 -12.56 0.16
C ILE A 4 -5.49 -12.72 -1.03
N VAL A 5 -4.84 -11.61 -1.41
CA VAL A 5 -3.78 -11.63 -2.42
C VAL A 5 -2.49 -11.14 -1.77
N HIS A 6 -1.47 -11.97 -1.83
CA HIS A 6 -0.11 -11.60 -1.43
C HIS A 6 0.72 -11.42 -2.70
N ALA A 7 1.44 -10.31 -2.78
CA ALA A 7 2.24 -9.98 -3.96
C ALA A 7 3.52 -9.25 -3.57
N HIS A 8 4.44 -9.15 -4.52
CA HIS A 8 5.71 -8.43 -4.34
C HIS A 8 5.81 -7.27 -5.32
N PRO A 9 4.98 -6.21 -5.15
CA PRO A 9 5.00 -5.06 -6.06
C PRO A 9 6.28 -4.24 -5.86
N VAL A 10 7.09 -4.18 -6.91
CA VAL A 10 8.46 -3.66 -6.82
C VAL A 10 8.53 -2.21 -6.33
N HIS A 11 7.72 -1.33 -6.89
CA HIS A 11 7.77 0.09 -6.49
C HIS A 11 7.23 0.29 -5.07
N ALA A 12 6.21 -0.46 -4.68
CA ALA A 12 5.68 -0.41 -3.33
C ALA A 12 6.69 -0.94 -2.31
N ILE A 13 7.42 -2.00 -2.67
CA ILE A 13 8.50 -2.52 -1.82
C ILE A 13 9.56 -1.43 -1.61
N ALA A 14 9.99 -0.76 -2.70
CA ALA A 14 10.98 0.31 -2.61
C ALA A 14 10.51 1.43 -1.70
N LEU A 15 9.27 1.90 -1.86
CA LEU A 15 8.72 2.94 -0.99
C LEU A 15 8.58 2.49 0.45
N SER A 16 8.27 1.23 0.69
CA SER A 16 8.13 0.71 2.06
C SER A 16 9.44 0.77 2.84
N LEU A 17 10.56 0.82 2.15
CA LEU A 17 11.87 0.95 2.79
C LEU A 17 12.18 2.38 3.22
N LEU A 18 11.40 3.35 2.77
CA LEU A 18 11.59 4.78 3.04
C LEU A 18 10.45 5.40 3.85
N GLU A 19 9.24 4.89 3.70
CA GLU A 19 8.04 5.55 4.21
C GLU A 19 7.35 4.76 5.31
N GLU A 20 6.66 5.47 6.20
CA GLU A 20 5.78 4.85 7.19
C GLU A 20 4.40 4.54 6.63
N GLU A 21 4.00 5.28 5.60
CA GLU A 21 2.74 5.09 4.87
C GLU A 21 2.98 5.43 3.41
N ILE A 22 2.29 4.74 2.52
CA ILE A 22 2.29 5.10 1.10
C ILE A 22 1.05 5.95 0.85
N ILE A 23 1.26 7.23 0.55
CA ILE A 23 0.19 8.20 0.39
C ILE A 23 0.12 8.61 -1.09
N PRO A 24 -0.99 8.28 -1.79
CA PRO A 24 -1.13 8.62 -3.19
C PRO A 24 -1.08 10.12 -3.44
N VAL A 25 -0.47 10.53 -4.55
CA VAL A 25 -0.44 11.93 -4.99
C VAL A 25 -1.29 12.14 -6.24
N ASP A 26 -1.79 11.09 -6.84
CA ASP A 26 -2.67 11.11 -8.00
C ASP A 26 -4.13 10.96 -7.58
N SER A 27 -5.05 11.44 -8.43
CA SER A 27 -6.47 11.46 -8.12
C SER A 27 -7.08 10.07 -7.93
N GLU A 28 -6.80 9.14 -8.84
CA GLU A 28 -7.38 7.81 -8.80
C GLU A 28 -6.86 7.02 -7.59
N GLY A 29 -5.55 7.09 -7.35
CA GLY A 29 -4.95 6.41 -6.21
C GLY A 29 -5.53 6.89 -4.89
N ALA A 30 -5.68 8.20 -4.74
CA ALA A 30 -6.26 8.78 -3.53
C ALA A 30 -7.71 8.33 -3.34
N TYR A 31 -8.47 8.27 -4.42
CA TYR A 31 -9.86 7.83 -4.37
C TYR A 31 -9.98 6.35 -3.97
N LEU A 32 -9.15 5.49 -4.54
CA LEU A 32 -9.25 4.04 -4.34
C LEU A 32 -8.68 3.57 -3.00
N LEU A 33 -7.52 4.08 -2.59
CA LEU A 33 -6.79 3.54 -1.44
C LEU A 33 -6.53 4.53 -0.32
N HIS A 34 -6.74 5.83 -0.54
CA HIS A 34 -6.49 6.89 0.44
C HIS A 34 -5.04 6.89 0.97
N LYS A 35 -4.67 5.89 1.73
CA LYS A 35 -3.30 5.65 2.18
C LYS A 35 -3.13 4.16 2.46
N VAL A 36 -1.88 3.70 2.35
CA VAL A 36 -1.54 2.30 2.60
C VAL A 36 -0.51 2.25 3.74
N PRO A 37 -0.84 1.62 4.86
CA PRO A 37 0.09 1.53 5.98
C PRO A 37 1.24 0.60 5.65
N VAL A 38 2.41 0.90 6.21
CA VAL A 38 3.59 0.04 6.13
C VAL A 38 3.78 -0.61 7.49
N LEU A 39 3.69 -1.94 7.52
CA LEU A 39 3.92 -2.73 8.73
C LEU A 39 5.39 -3.10 8.79
N ASP A 40 6.05 -2.69 9.88
CA ASP A 40 7.44 -3.02 10.12
C ASP A 40 7.51 -4.10 11.20
N VAL A 41 8.11 -5.23 10.85
CA VAL A 41 8.38 -6.33 11.78
C VAL A 41 9.82 -6.78 11.57
N GLU A 42 10.46 -7.30 12.62
CA GLU A 42 11.86 -7.73 12.53
C GLU A 42 12.05 -8.84 11.51
N HIS A 43 11.19 -9.87 11.56
CA HIS A 43 11.22 -10.98 10.62
C HIS A 43 9.95 -10.97 9.76
N THR A 44 10.09 -10.62 8.49
CA THR A 44 8.95 -10.40 7.59
C THR A 44 8.39 -11.67 6.97
N ILE A 45 9.05 -12.81 7.19
CA ILE A 45 8.61 -14.10 6.64
C ILE A 45 8.36 -15.07 7.78
N GLY A 46 7.10 -15.52 7.90
CA GLY A 46 6.71 -16.57 8.83
C GLY A 46 6.92 -16.25 10.30
N SER A 47 6.96 -14.99 10.69
CA SER A 47 7.16 -14.62 12.08
C SER A 47 5.84 -14.58 12.85
N LYS A 48 5.93 -14.81 14.14
CA LYS A 48 4.77 -14.73 15.03
C LYS A 48 4.25 -13.31 15.12
N GLU A 49 5.13 -12.32 15.10
CA GLU A 49 4.76 -10.91 15.12
C GLU A 49 3.92 -10.55 13.90
N LEU A 50 4.32 -11.02 12.71
CA LEU A 50 3.58 -10.78 11.49
C LEU A 50 2.21 -11.45 11.54
N GLU A 51 2.14 -12.69 12.01
CA GLU A 51 0.88 -13.44 12.14
C GLU A 51 -0.12 -12.77 13.05
N GLU A 52 0.35 -12.05 14.07
CA GLU A 52 -0.51 -11.36 15.02
C GLU A 52 -0.94 -9.98 14.54
N LYS A 53 -0.01 -9.20 13.97
CA LYS A 53 -0.24 -7.81 13.59
C LYS A 53 -0.96 -7.64 12.26
N LEU A 54 -0.63 -8.45 11.27
CA LEU A 54 -1.19 -8.30 9.93
C LEU A 54 -2.70 -8.46 9.88
N PRO A 55 -3.30 -9.50 10.47
CA PRO A 55 -4.76 -9.64 10.45
C PRO A 55 -5.48 -8.48 11.13
N GLN A 56 -4.90 -7.90 12.17
CA GLN A 56 -5.47 -6.74 12.86
C GLN A 56 -5.55 -5.54 11.91
N MET A 57 -4.48 -5.28 11.17
CA MET A 57 -4.45 -4.17 10.22
C MET A 57 -5.40 -4.40 9.05
N LEU A 58 -5.54 -5.63 8.58
CA LEU A 58 -6.43 -5.96 7.47
C LEU A 58 -7.92 -5.89 7.83
N LYS A 59 -8.25 -5.69 9.10
CA LYS A 59 -9.62 -5.35 9.50
C LYS A 59 -9.96 -3.90 9.18
N GLU A 60 -8.97 -3.03 9.13
CA GLU A 60 -9.16 -1.59 8.93
C GLU A 60 -8.75 -1.12 7.54
N TYR A 61 -7.84 -1.83 6.89
CA TYR A 61 -7.27 -1.43 5.60
C TYR A 61 -7.53 -2.50 4.54
N LYS A 62 -7.78 -2.05 3.33
CA LYS A 62 -7.96 -2.95 2.18
C LYS A 62 -6.68 -3.67 1.80
N ILE A 63 -5.55 -3.01 2.05
CA ILE A 63 -4.23 -3.52 1.69
C ILE A 63 -3.20 -2.97 2.68
N VAL A 64 -2.23 -3.81 3.02
CA VAL A 64 -1.13 -3.48 3.93
C VAL A 64 0.17 -3.85 3.24
N MET A 65 1.17 -2.98 3.34
CA MET A 65 2.51 -3.26 2.84
C MET A 65 3.39 -3.70 4.00
N VAL A 66 4.00 -4.88 3.89
CA VAL A 66 4.99 -5.33 4.86
C VAL A 66 6.36 -4.84 4.39
N ARG A 67 7.02 -4.04 5.22
CA ARG A 67 8.27 -3.37 4.86
C ARG A 67 9.31 -4.33 4.31
N GLY A 68 9.77 -4.04 3.09
CA GLY A 68 10.82 -4.82 2.44
C GLY A 68 10.40 -6.18 1.93
N HIS A 69 9.13 -6.57 2.07
CA HIS A 69 8.68 -7.91 1.68
C HIS A 69 7.64 -7.87 0.56
N GLY A 70 6.46 -7.35 0.84
CA GLY A 70 5.38 -7.38 -0.13
C GLY A 70 4.06 -6.91 0.47
N SER A 71 3.00 -6.99 -0.33
CA SER A 71 1.68 -6.54 0.05
C SER A 71 0.74 -7.69 0.37
N PHE A 72 -0.26 -7.40 1.21
CA PHE A 72 -1.37 -8.30 1.51
C PHE A 72 -2.65 -7.49 1.34
N ALA A 73 -3.51 -7.94 0.43
CA ALA A 73 -4.78 -7.28 0.13
C ALA A 73 -5.94 -8.23 0.43
N VAL A 74 -7.05 -7.68 0.88
CA VAL A 74 -8.25 -8.46 1.19
C VAL A 74 -9.43 -7.94 0.38
N GLY A 75 -10.38 -8.83 0.10
CA GLY A 75 -11.60 -8.48 -0.61
C GLY A 75 -12.64 -9.57 -0.45
N GLN A 76 -13.87 -9.25 -0.85
CA GLN A 76 -14.93 -10.25 -0.87
C GLN A 76 -14.70 -11.27 -1.98
N MET A 77 -14.05 -10.84 -3.06
CA MET A 77 -13.67 -11.67 -4.20
C MET A 77 -12.21 -11.44 -4.52
N ILE A 78 -11.61 -12.42 -5.22
CA ILE A 78 -10.20 -12.34 -5.59
C ILE A 78 -9.91 -11.14 -6.50
N GLU A 79 -10.84 -10.79 -7.37
CA GLU A 79 -10.71 -9.65 -8.27
C GLU A 79 -10.59 -8.34 -7.51
N GLU A 80 -11.31 -8.18 -6.42
CA GLU A 80 -11.24 -6.99 -5.58
C GLU A 80 -9.86 -6.88 -4.92
N ALA A 81 -9.39 -7.95 -4.30
CA ALA A 81 -8.07 -7.96 -3.67
C ALA A 81 -6.96 -7.73 -4.70
N TYR A 82 -7.11 -8.27 -5.90
CA TYR A 82 -6.19 -8.03 -7.00
C TYR A 82 -6.20 -6.56 -7.42
N GLN A 83 -7.37 -5.94 -7.48
CA GLN A 83 -7.49 -4.52 -7.84
C GLN A 83 -6.71 -3.64 -6.87
N TRP A 84 -6.83 -3.90 -5.56
CA TRP A 84 -6.08 -3.13 -4.56
C TRP A 84 -4.57 -3.33 -4.74
N THR A 85 -4.16 -4.54 -5.05
CA THR A 85 -2.75 -4.88 -5.29
C THR A 85 -2.21 -4.13 -6.50
N SER A 86 -2.94 -4.16 -7.61
CA SER A 86 -2.59 -3.45 -8.83
C SER A 86 -2.55 -1.94 -8.62
N SER A 87 -3.54 -1.41 -7.90
CA SER A 87 -3.61 0.02 -7.59
C SER A 87 -2.44 0.47 -6.72
N LEU A 88 -2.04 -0.33 -5.74
CA LEU A 88 -0.89 -0.02 -4.90
C LEU A 88 0.38 0.10 -5.72
N GLU A 89 0.62 -0.82 -6.62
CA GLU A 89 1.83 -0.76 -7.46
C GLU A 89 1.79 0.45 -8.39
N ASN A 90 0.63 0.76 -8.98
CA ASN A 90 0.49 1.93 -9.84
C ASN A 90 0.72 3.25 -9.08
N ILE A 91 0.14 3.39 -7.90
CA ILE A 91 0.34 4.53 -7.01
C ILE A 91 1.83 4.70 -6.68
N SER A 92 2.46 3.59 -6.30
CA SER A 92 3.86 3.58 -5.90
C SER A 92 4.78 3.93 -7.08
N ARG A 93 4.47 3.42 -8.25
CA ARG A 93 5.21 3.71 -9.47
C ARG A 93 5.14 5.20 -9.81
N ILE A 94 3.96 5.80 -9.72
CA ILE A 94 3.79 7.25 -9.97
C ILE A 94 4.65 8.05 -9.00
N ILE A 95 4.61 7.71 -7.70
CA ILE A 95 5.42 8.39 -6.69
C ILE A 95 6.91 8.27 -7.00
N CYS A 96 7.38 7.07 -7.33
CA CYS A 96 8.80 6.85 -7.66
C CYS A 96 9.22 7.66 -8.88
N ILE A 97 8.39 7.67 -9.92
CA ILE A 97 8.69 8.42 -11.14
C ILE A 97 8.72 9.92 -10.84
N THR A 98 7.74 10.45 -10.12
CA THR A 98 7.69 11.88 -9.82
C THR A 98 8.89 12.32 -9.00
N ARG A 99 9.32 11.52 -8.03
CA ARG A 99 10.52 11.81 -7.22
C ARG A 99 11.77 11.78 -8.07
N SER A 100 11.86 10.89 -9.05
CA SER A 100 13.02 10.81 -9.94
C SER A 100 13.12 12.01 -10.88
N LEU A 101 12.00 12.67 -11.17
CA LEU A 101 11.97 13.87 -12.00
C LEU A 101 12.44 15.13 -11.26
N LYS A 102 12.61 15.05 -9.94
CA LYS A 102 13.19 16.11 -9.10
C LYS A 102 12.49 17.47 -9.18
N GLY A 103 11.20 17.45 -9.46
CA GLY A 103 10.39 18.65 -9.45
C GLY A 103 9.59 18.79 -8.15
N LYS A 104 8.87 19.89 -8.02
CA LYS A 104 7.94 20.08 -6.93
C LYS A 104 6.61 19.41 -7.29
N VAL A 105 6.19 18.44 -6.50
CA VAL A 105 4.94 17.72 -6.74
C VAL A 105 3.74 18.63 -6.51
N LYS A 106 2.85 18.68 -7.49
CA LYS A 106 1.55 19.33 -7.38
C LYS A 106 0.52 18.25 -7.06
N ASP A 107 0.38 17.95 -5.79
CA ASP A 107 -0.47 16.89 -5.28
C ASP A 107 -1.93 17.09 -5.72
N LYS A 108 -2.49 16.09 -6.36
CA LYS A 108 -3.87 16.10 -6.84
C LYS A 108 -4.82 15.35 -5.93
N ARG A 109 -4.36 15.00 -4.75
CA ARG A 109 -5.21 14.39 -3.74
C ARG A 109 -6.23 15.43 -3.25
N SER A 110 -7.50 15.08 -3.28
CA SER A 110 -8.55 15.94 -2.76
C SER A 110 -8.33 16.21 -1.27
N SER A 111 -8.63 17.44 -0.81
CA SER A 111 -8.57 17.77 0.61
C SER A 111 -9.43 16.81 1.45
N LYS A 112 -10.52 16.32 0.89
CA LYS A 112 -11.38 15.32 1.49
C LYS A 112 -10.61 14.04 1.87
N TYR A 113 -9.60 13.68 1.09
CA TYR A 113 -8.82 12.46 1.31
C TYR A 113 -7.56 12.68 2.11
N LYS A 114 -7.11 13.91 2.28
CA LYS A 114 -5.88 14.22 3.00
C LYS A 114 -5.99 13.98 4.51
N GLU A 115 -7.19 13.91 5.01
CA GLU A 115 -7.47 13.70 6.44
C GLU A 115 -7.61 12.22 6.82
N TRP A 116 -7.49 11.33 5.89
CA TRP A 116 -7.71 9.89 6.11
C TRP A 116 -6.51 9.19 6.70
#